data_9ea705927d649aed18592b2a86722e3d
#
_entry.id   9ea705927d649aed18592b2a86722e3d
#
_cell.length_a   1.000
_cell.length_b   1.000
_cell.length_c   1.000
_cell.angle_alpha   90.00
_cell.angle_beta   90.00
_cell.angle_gamma   90.00
#
_symmetry.space_group_name_H-M   'P 1'
#
loop_
_entity.id
_entity.type
_entity.pdbx_description
1 polymer ?
#
loop_
_entity_poly.entity_id
_entity_poly.type
_entity_poly.pdbx_seq_one_letter_code
_entity_poly.pdbx_strand_id
1 'polypeptide(L)'
;MKKRPSLFKIHRWIGLIAALWLFLLGITGIFLDHDEWRWLRQTEVPESWLSSSMMRYLPATVMRYVVVDQKDSKHWIGGSERGMWRTTDRGLNWNKLQFPKNQHPQVNRLAKLNIDDAQTVVLATDDGLWIMNGLSSDIERLALQGRFINMVSPGSDDNEVIGVDNFGKIFRLNINQPTDIEFIDLDETKIIGLPEHVNMYKFLFDLHFGYGLFSRKISTWINDFGGIALMILSTTGFLSWYLQRRWRRNKHLAPSRDKRILFSKSVYRMHAPIIGLLGIVPILYLSVTGILFNHILTFIDWGEKIDIERTKLPYVWRYESIKGEIDQVVAYPDSPDRMSISTRYGILNTNDGGLTWARDSITDPERGQLFRADDHVFYSNNLRQFFTKRDGENEWIKMTGLPTIVYDAEFYGDELMIKNSRGFFKEKGGYRFEMDEMKHPNLKAATLYLFMIEIHTGNVIHPQFKWISDLFTIMGIIMVITGPILWLRRKW
;
A
#
# COMPACT_ATOMS: atom_id res chain seq x y z
N MET A 1 -4.20 55.16 2.32
CA MET A 1 -4.73 53.83 2.55
C MET A 1 -4.15 52.85 1.52
N LYS A 2 -3.33 51.87 1.90
CA LYS A 2 -2.88 50.76 0.99
C LYS A 2 -4.09 49.95 0.60
N LYS A 3 -4.46 49.90 -0.71
CA LYS A 3 -5.53 49.03 -1.21
C LYS A 3 -5.20 47.57 -0.86
N ARG A 4 -6.00 46.94 0.00
CA ARG A 4 -5.88 45.51 0.27
C ARG A 4 -5.94 44.73 -1.04
N PRO A 5 -5.07 43.74 -1.29
CA PRO A 5 -5.11 42.93 -2.50
C PRO A 5 -6.50 42.27 -2.61
N SER A 6 -7.14 42.32 -3.79
CA SER A 6 -8.41 41.66 -3.98
C SER A 6 -8.23 40.12 -3.85
N LEU A 7 -9.22 39.43 -3.29
CA LEU A 7 -9.23 37.97 -3.14
C LEU A 7 -8.88 37.26 -4.47
N PHE A 8 -9.33 37.82 -5.59
CA PHE A 8 -8.98 37.33 -6.94
C PHE A 8 -7.47 37.39 -7.22
N LYS A 9 -6.78 38.47 -6.80
CA LYS A 9 -5.33 38.58 -6.99
C LYS A 9 -4.61 37.56 -6.15
N ILE A 10 -5.04 37.35 -4.91
CA ILE A 10 -4.47 36.34 -4.00
C ILE A 10 -4.62 34.95 -4.64
N HIS A 11 -5.85 34.54 -4.97
CA HIS A 11 -6.13 33.25 -5.60
C HIS A 11 -5.28 33.02 -6.87
N ARG A 12 -5.18 34.01 -7.75
CA ARG A 12 -4.41 33.90 -8.98
C ARG A 12 -2.92 33.70 -8.73
N TRP A 13 -2.29 34.49 -7.84
CA TRP A 13 -0.86 34.41 -7.64
C TRP A 13 -0.44 33.17 -6.87
N ILE A 14 -1.19 32.81 -5.83
CA ILE A 14 -1.00 31.55 -5.10
C ILE A 14 -1.13 30.37 -6.07
N GLY A 15 -2.18 30.36 -6.90
CA GLY A 15 -2.40 29.29 -7.87
C GLY A 15 -1.28 29.16 -8.90
N LEU A 16 -0.71 30.27 -9.38
CA LEU A 16 0.41 30.22 -10.33
C LEU A 16 1.70 29.67 -9.69
N ILE A 17 1.96 30.04 -8.45
CA ILE A 17 3.16 29.57 -7.73
C ILE A 17 3.06 28.07 -7.43
N ALA A 18 1.90 27.60 -7.01
CA ALA A 18 1.69 26.21 -6.62
C ALA A 18 1.31 25.27 -7.79
N ALA A 19 0.93 25.81 -8.97
CA ALA A 19 0.30 25.04 -10.05
C ALA A 19 1.09 23.78 -10.47
N LEU A 20 2.40 23.91 -10.67
CA LEU A 20 3.22 22.78 -11.12
C LEU A 20 3.27 21.69 -10.04
N TRP A 21 3.49 22.08 -8.79
CA TRP A 21 3.59 21.13 -7.69
C TRP A 21 2.27 20.42 -7.42
N LEU A 22 1.17 21.17 -7.41
CA LEU A 22 -0.18 20.59 -7.24
C LEU A 22 -0.55 19.65 -8.39
N PHE A 23 -0.13 19.96 -9.61
CA PHE A 23 -0.29 19.05 -10.75
C PHE A 23 0.49 17.76 -10.55
N LEU A 24 1.75 17.83 -10.08
CA LEU A 24 2.57 16.66 -9.78
C LEU A 24 1.98 15.82 -8.65
N LEU A 25 1.49 16.45 -7.58
CA LEU A 25 0.79 15.75 -6.50
C LEU A 25 -0.45 15.02 -6.99
N GLY A 26 -1.24 15.63 -7.89
CA GLY A 26 -2.41 14.99 -8.46
C GLY A 26 -2.09 13.75 -9.28
N ILE A 27 -1.13 13.83 -10.19
CA ILE A 27 -0.76 12.68 -11.04
C ILE A 27 -0.07 11.58 -10.24
N THR A 28 0.86 11.93 -9.35
CA THR A 28 1.57 10.92 -8.54
C THR A 28 0.65 10.28 -7.51
N GLY A 29 -0.32 11.01 -6.95
CA GLY A 29 -1.34 10.44 -6.06
C GLY A 29 -2.14 9.34 -6.75
N ILE A 30 -2.65 9.60 -7.96
CA ILE A 30 -3.36 8.58 -8.76
C ILE A 30 -2.49 7.33 -8.98
N PHE A 31 -1.22 7.51 -9.34
CA PHE A 31 -0.32 6.36 -9.55
C PHE A 31 -0.05 5.57 -8.28
N LEU A 32 0.00 6.23 -7.13
CA LEU A 32 0.24 5.56 -5.84
C LEU A 32 -1.00 4.86 -5.28
N ASP A 33 -2.19 5.32 -5.62
CA ASP A 33 -3.46 4.67 -5.24
C ASP A 33 -3.71 3.37 -6.04
N HIS A 34 -2.97 3.16 -7.15
CA HIS A 34 -3.07 2.00 -8.04
C HIS A 34 -1.81 1.13 -7.99
N ASP A 35 -1.56 0.56 -6.84
CA ASP A 35 -0.43 -0.35 -6.62
C ASP A 35 -0.54 -1.68 -7.41
N GLU A 36 -1.72 -2.02 -7.90
CA GLU A 36 -1.98 -3.14 -8.81
C GLU A 36 -1.50 -2.88 -10.24
N TRP A 37 -1.10 -1.67 -10.60
CA TRP A 37 -0.58 -1.37 -11.94
C TRP A 37 0.85 -1.91 -12.09
N ARG A 38 0.95 -3.11 -12.66
CA ARG A 38 2.21 -3.86 -12.85
C ARG A 38 3.32 -3.03 -13.47
N TRP A 39 3.00 -2.22 -14.47
CA TRP A 39 4.00 -1.43 -15.18
C TRP A 39 4.74 -0.43 -14.28
N LEU A 40 4.11 0.09 -13.23
CA LEU A 40 4.77 0.99 -12.26
C LEU A 40 5.88 0.26 -11.48
N ARG A 41 5.67 -1.02 -11.16
CA ARG A 41 6.61 -1.83 -10.40
C ARG A 41 7.62 -2.55 -11.28
N GLN A 42 7.29 -2.78 -12.56
CA GLN A 42 8.16 -3.44 -13.53
C GLN A 42 9.06 -2.46 -14.29
N THR A 43 8.65 -1.19 -14.45
CA THR A 43 9.47 -0.17 -15.09
C THR A 43 10.62 0.22 -14.18
N GLU A 44 11.84 0.04 -14.66
CA GLU A 44 13.06 0.36 -13.95
C GLU A 44 13.49 1.81 -14.20
N VAL A 45 13.93 2.48 -13.15
CA VAL A 45 14.57 3.79 -13.18
C VAL A 45 15.94 3.70 -12.52
N PRO A 46 16.92 4.50 -12.95
CA PRO A 46 18.25 4.51 -12.31
C PRO A 46 18.14 4.82 -10.82
N GLU A 47 18.88 4.09 -9.98
CA GLU A 47 18.91 4.34 -8.54
C GLU A 47 19.38 5.77 -8.20
N SER A 48 20.18 6.39 -9.10
CA SER A 48 20.61 7.79 -8.96
C SER A 48 19.47 8.82 -8.99
N TRP A 49 18.26 8.41 -9.38
CA TRP A 49 17.06 9.25 -9.31
C TRP A 49 16.41 9.24 -7.93
N LEU A 50 16.83 8.34 -7.04
CA LEU A 50 16.30 8.24 -5.68
C LEU A 50 17.15 9.05 -4.71
N SER A 51 16.48 9.58 -3.68
CA SER A 51 17.15 10.20 -2.55
C SER A 51 17.88 9.15 -1.69
N SER A 52 18.89 9.60 -0.93
CA SER A 52 19.61 8.75 0.02
C SER A 52 18.69 8.12 1.08
N SER A 53 17.57 8.77 1.40
CA SER A 53 16.57 8.23 2.32
C SER A 53 15.82 7.06 1.70
N MET A 54 15.42 7.17 0.43
CA MET A 54 14.71 6.12 -0.28
C MET A 54 15.62 4.93 -0.61
N MET A 55 16.89 5.18 -0.88
CA MET A 55 17.88 4.11 -1.09
C MET A 55 17.94 3.11 0.09
N ARG A 56 17.57 3.53 1.31
CA ARG A 56 17.47 2.63 2.47
C ARG A 56 16.28 1.66 2.38
N TYR A 57 15.26 2.00 1.60
CA TYR A 57 14.08 1.15 1.39
C TYR A 57 14.19 0.28 0.15
N LEU A 58 15.14 0.56 -0.74
CA LEU A 58 15.36 -0.22 -1.95
C LEU A 58 15.52 -1.72 -1.66
N PRO A 59 16.29 -2.16 -0.63
CA PRO A 59 16.42 -3.56 -0.27
C PRO A 59 15.09 -4.28 0.01
N ALA A 60 14.11 -3.59 0.60
CA ALA A 60 12.80 -4.17 0.87
C ALA A 60 11.99 -4.44 -0.41
N THR A 61 12.22 -3.67 -1.47
CA THR A 61 11.56 -3.91 -2.76
C THR A 61 12.21 -5.02 -3.55
N VAL A 62 13.48 -5.29 -3.27
CA VAL A 62 14.23 -6.37 -3.93
C VAL A 62 13.89 -7.73 -3.33
N MET A 63 13.71 -7.79 -2.02
CA MET A 63 13.40 -9.02 -1.30
C MET A 63 12.55 -8.73 -0.06
N ARG A 64 11.36 -9.30 -0.04
CA ARG A 64 10.42 -9.19 1.09
C ARG A 64 10.24 -10.51 1.82
N TYR A 65 10.20 -11.60 1.08
CA TYR A 65 9.88 -12.94 1.57
C TYR A 65 11.06 -13.85 1.33
N VAL A 66 11.29 -14.77 2.26
CA VAL A 66 12.39 -15.72 2.20
C VAL A 66 11.93 -17.09 2.64
N VAL A 67 12.53 -18.11 2.04
CA VAL A 67 12.42 -19.51 2.48
C VAL A 67 13.80 -20.10 2.55
N VAL A 68 14.10 -20.77 3.67
CA VAL A 68 15.37 -21.43 3.95
C VAL A 68 15.24 -22.92 3.73
N ASP A 69 16.25 -23.53 3.13
CA ASP A 69 16.34 -24.98 3.06
C ASP A 69 16.66 -25.55 4.45
N GLN A 70 15.78 -26.39 4.97
CA GLN A 70 15.99 -27.04 6.28
C GLN A 70 17.14 -28.05 6.29
N LYS A 71 17.50 -28.61 5.11
CA LYS A 71 18.60 -29.56 4.96
C LYS A 71 19.95 -28.89 4.74
N ASP A 72 19.95 -27.70 4.13
CA ASP A 72 21.18 -26.93 3.89
C ASP A 72 20.94 -25.42 4.11
N SER A 73 21.42 -24.94 5.26
CA SER A 73 21.33 -23.53 5.67
C SER A 73 21.94 -22.50 4.71
N LYS A 74 22.68 -22.96 3.71
CA LYS A 74 23.28 -22.10 2.70
C LYS A 74 22.32 -21.83 1.54
N HIS A 75 21.33 -22.69 1.34
CA HIS A 75 20.35 -22.58 0.29
C HIS A 75 19.14 -21.77 0.74
N TRP A 76 18.93 -20.66 0.08
CA TRP A 76 17.75 -19.81 0.30
C TRP A 76 17.13 -19.41 -1.02
N ILE A 77 15.83 -19.20 -1.00
CA ILE A 77 15.13 -18.46 -2.05
C ILE A 77 14.50 -17.21 -1.44
N GLY A 78 14.39 -16.17 -2.24
CA GLY A 78 13.73 -14.95 -1.82
C GLY A 78 12.90 -14.35 -2.94
N GLY A 79 11.80 -13.72 -2.59
CA GLY A 79 10.85 -13.15 -3.52
C GLY A 79 10.42 -11.74 -3.16
N SER A 80 10.02 -10.99 -4.19
CA SER A 80 9.42 -9.67 -4.05
C SER A 80 8.71 -9.25 -5.34
N GLU A 81 8.24 -8.01 -5.38
CA GLU A 81 7.70 -7.37 -6.59
C GLU A 81 8.68 -7.35 -7.78
N ARG A 82 9.97 -7.62 -7.55
CA ARG A 82 11.03 -7.64 -8.56
C ARG A 82 11.35 -9.05 -9.09
N GLY A 83 10.65 -10.07 -8.61
CA GLY A 83 10.82 -11.48 -8.99
C GLY A 83 11.39 -12.34 -7.89
N MET A 84 12.13 -13.38 -8.29
CA MET A 84 12.71 -14.39 -7.41
C MET A 84 14.22 -14.47 -7.53
N TRP A 85 14.86 -14.80 -6.44
CA TRP A 85 16.32 -15.05 -6.36
C TRP A 85 16.60 -16.30 -5.55
N ARG A 86 17.73 -16.90 -5.85
CA ARG A 86 18.30 -18.05 -5.12
C ARG A 86 19.72 -17.73 -4.69
N THR A 87 20.09 -18.16 -3.49
CA THR A 87 21.46 -18.20 -3.00
C THR A 87 21.83 -19.60 -2.57
N THR A 88 23.14 -19.94 -2.67
CA THR A 88 23.74 -21.19 -2.20
C THR A 88 24.88 -20.93 -1.23
N ASP A 89 25.01 -19.70 -0.76
CA ASP A 89 26.08 -19.23 0.13
C ASP A 89 25.55 -18.34 1.27
N ARG A 90 24.34 -18.64 1.76
CA ARG A 90 23.67 -17.93 2.87
C ARG A 90 23.48 -16.44 2.58
N GLY A 91 23.10 -16.09 1.36
CA GLY A 91 22.76 -14.71 1.00
C GLY A 91 23.96 -13.80 0.76
N LEU A 92 25.17 -14.32 0.58
CA LEU A 92 26.31 -13.52 0.17
C LEU A 92 26.22 -13.15 -1.32
N ASN A 93 25.78 -14.09 -2.14
CA ASN A 93 25.52 -13.89 -3.56
C ASN A 93 24.14 -14.44 -3.94
N TRP A 94 23.43 -13.70 -4.81
CA TRP A 94 22.09 -14.06 -5.24
C TRP A 94 22.02 -14.16 -6.76
N ASN A 95 21.40 -15.22 -7.26
CA ASN A 95 21.13 -15.45 -8.67
C ASN A 95 19.63 -15.28 -8.93
N LYS A 96 19.28 -14.47 -9.93
CA LYS A 96 17.88 -14.27 -10.31
C LYS A 96 17.32 -15.54 -10.94
N LEU A 97 16.17 -15.99 -10.47
CA LEU A 97 15.43 -17.10 -11.06
C LEU A 97 14.60 -16.61 -12.23
N GLN A 98 14.46 -17.44 -13.25
CA GLN A 98 13.64 -17.14 -14.42
C GLN A 98 12.30 -17.88 -14.35
N PHE A 99 11.23 -17.17 -14.61
CA PHE A 99 9.94 -17.79 -14.82
C PHE A 99 9.83 -18.32 -16.26
N PRO A 100 9.04 -19.38 -16.51
CA PRO A 100 8.81 -19.89 -17.84
C PRO A 100 8.33 -18.81 -18.81
N LYS A 101 8.68 -18.97 -20.10
CA LYS A 101 8.28 -18.05 -21.20
C LYS A 101 8.70 -16.61 -20.97
N ASN A 102 9.82 -16.36 -20.25
CA ASN A 102 10.31 -15.02 -19.91
C ASN A 102 9.27 -14.13 -19.24
N GLN A 103 8.36 -14.72 -18.47
CA GLN A 103 7.44 -13.97 -17.64
C GLN A 103 8.19 -13.35 -16.44
N HIS A 104 7.64 -12.25 -15.93
CA HIS A 104 8.21 -11.52 -14.80
C HIS A 104 7.10 -11.16 -13.81
N PRO A 105 6.46 -12.15 -13.18
CA PRO A 105 5.41 -11.86 -12.21
C PRO A 105 6.00 -11.20 -10.96
N GLN A 106 5.20 -10.35 -10.36
CA GLN A 106 5.46 -9.83 -9.02
C GLN A 106 5.15 -10.93 -8.00
N VAL A 107 6.09 -11.23 -7.11
CA VAL A 107 5.88 -12.19 -6.03
C VAL A 107 5.36 -11.46 -4.80
N ASN A 108 4.17 -11.82 -4.37
CA ASN A 108 3.46 -11.17 -3.27
C ASN A 108 3.59 -11.94 -1.95
N ARG A 109 3.87 -13.25 -2.01
CA ARG A 109 4.13 -14.12 -0.84
C ARG A 109 4.75 -15.44 -1.28
N LEU A 110 5.48 -16.06 -0.35
CA LEU A 110 5.96 -17.44 -0.45
C LEU A 110 5.31 -18.27 0.68
N ALA A 111 4.86 -19.46 0.36
CA ALA A 111 4.42 -20.47 1.33
C ALA A 111 5.30 -21.70 1.21
N LYS A 112 5.87 -22.13 2.33
CA LYS A 112 6.69 -23.35 2.42
C LYS A 112 5.80 -24.52 2.85
N LEU A 113 5.81 -25.60 2.10
CA LEU A 113 5.17 -26.88 2.42
C LEU A 113 6.24 -27.94 2.57
N ASN A 114 6.04 -28.86 3.50
CA ASN A 114 6.92 -30.02 3.70
C ASN A 114 6.16 -31.27 3.23
N ILE A 115 6.44 -31.73 2.03
CA ILE A 115 5.74 -32.85 1.37
C ILE A 115 6.76 -33.97 1.19
N ASP A 116 6.48 -35.16 1.74
CA ASP A 116 7.35 -36.35 1.61
C ASP A 116 8.85 -36.04 1.87
N ASP A 117 9.14 -35.32 2.94
CA ASP A 117 10.47 -34.82 3.30
C ASP A 117 11.14 -33.87 2.27
N ALA A 118 10.41 -33.42 1.28
CA ALA A 118 10.85 -32.38 0.34
C ALA A 118 10.17 -31.05 0.64
N GLN A 119 10.96 -29.97 0.59
CA GLN A 119 10.41 -28.63 0.70
C GLN A 119 9.83 -28.19 -0.65
N THR A 120 8.54 -27.98 -0.68
CA THR A 120 7.84 -27.37 -1.82
C THR A 120 7.49 -25.94 -1.48
N VAL A 121 7.67 -25.03 -2.44
CA VAL A 121 7.34 -23.60 -2.25
C VAL A 121 6.28 -23.17 -3.23
N VAL A 122 5.17 -22.66 -2.71
CA VAL A 122 4.10 -22.06 -3.50
C VAL A 122 4.24 -20.53 -3.46
N LEU A 123 4.14 -19.91 -4.64
CA LEU A 123 4.30 -18.48 -4.83
C LEU A 123 2.95 -17.84 -5.15
N ALA A 124 2.52 -16.90 -4.33
CA ALA A 124 1.44 -15.97 -4.68
C ALA A 124 2.00 -14.86 -5.55
N THR A 125 1.38 -14.63 -6.71
CA THR A 125 1.85 -13.61 -7.65
C THR A 125 0.70 -12.76 -8.19
N ASP A 126 1.04 -11.71 -8.90
CA ASP A 126 0.09 -10.88 -9.66
C ASP A 126 -0.47 -11.59 -10.90
N ASP A 127 -0.01 -12.82 -11.21
CA ASP A 127 -0.48 -13.67 -12.30
C ASP A 127 -0.72 -15.11 -11.84
N GLY A 128 -1.42 -15.28 -10.72
CA GLY A 128 -1.81 -16.58 -10.17
C GLY A 128 -0.78 -17.20 -9.24
N LEU A 129 -0.90 -18.50 -9.06
CA LEU A 129 -0.03 -19.31 -8.23
C LEU A 129 1.01 -20.04 -9.06
N TRP A 130 2.24 -20.08 -8.51
CA TRP A 130 3.35 -20.83 -9.07
C TRP A 130 3.93 -21.75 -8.00
N ILE A 131 4.68 -22.78 -8.42
CA ILE A 131 5.23 -23.81 -7.54
C ILE A 131 6.68 -24.12 -7.89
N MET A 132 7.44 -24.49 -6.86
CA MET A 132 8.78 -25.04 -6.95
C MET A 132 8.83 -26.32 -6.10
N ASN A 133 9.07 -27.47 -6.72
CA ASN A 133 9.21 -28.75 -6.02
C ASN A 133 10.66 -28.96 -5.54
N GLY A 134 11.03 -28.22 -4.49
CA GLY A 134 12.39 -28.09 -3.98
C GLY A 134 13.04 -26.76 -4.34
N LEU A 135 13.92 -26.25 -3.45
CA LEU A 135 14.55 -24.93 -3.62
C LEU A 135 15.50 -24.87 -4.82
N SER A 136 15.94 -26.01 -5.31
CA SER A 136 16.82 -26.13 -6.50
C SER A 136 16.06 -26.33 -7.82
N SER A 137 14.74 -26.57 -7.77
CA SER A 137 13.91 -26.82 -8.94
C SER A 137 13.60 -25.56 -9.75
N ASP A 138 13.08 -25.76 -10.95
CA ASP A 138 12.51 -24.71 -11.76
C ASP A 138 11.14 -24.27 -11.23
N ILE A 139 10.71 -23.09 -11.64
CA ILE A 139 9.43 -22.52 -11.28
C ILE A 139 8.39 -23.00 -12.31
N GLU A 140 7.28 -23.55 -11.86
CA GLU A 140 6.19 -24.01 -12.70
C GLU A 140 4.88 -23.30 -12.33
N ARG A 141 3.95 -23.22 -13.29
CA ARG A 141 2.64 -22.65 -13.02
C ARG A 141 1.75 -23.67 -12.31
N LEU A 142 1.12 -23.27 -11.22
CA LEU A 142 0.23 -24.14 -10.45
C LEU A 142 -1.24 -23.89 -10.81
N ALA A 143 -1.77 -22.68 -10.54
CA ALA A 143 -3.20 -22.41 -10.67
C ALA A 143 -3.52 -20.90 -10.80
N LEU A 144 -4.81 -20.56 -10.94
CA LEU A 144 -5.37 -19.20 -10.86
C LEU A 144 -4.72 -18.19 -11.83
N GLN A 145 -4.32 -18.65 -13.03
CA GLN A 145 -3.72 -17.79 -14.05
C GLN A 145 -4.55 -16.52 -14.30
N GLY A 146 -3.89 -15.36 -14.37
CA GLY A 146 -4.50 -14.07 -14.61
C GLY A 146 -5.17 -13.46 -13.37
N ARG A 147 -5.15 -14.12 -12.21
CA ARG A 147 -5.61 -13.54 -10.94
C ARG A 147 -4.45 -12.96 -10.17
N PHE A 148 -4.67 -11.81 -9.57
CA PHE A 148 -3.75 -11.22 -8.62
C PHE A 148 -3.98 -11.87 -7.25
N ILE A 149 -2.99 -12.63 -6.75
CA ILE A 149 -3.03 -13.28 -5.45
C ILE A 149 -2.18 -12.48 -4.47
N ASN A 150 -2.82 -11.94 -3.45
CA ASN A 150 -2.14 -11.12 -2.43
C ASN A 150 -1.25 -11.96 -1.53
N MET A 151 -1.76 -13.12 -1.15
CA MET A 151 -1.12 -13.94 -0.12
C MET A 151 -1.42 -15.42 -0.32
N VAL A 152 -0.47 -16.25 0.05
CA VAL A 152 -0.61 -17.70 0.21
C VAL A 152 0.08 -18.13 1.50
N SER A 153 -0.49 -19.10 2.19
CA SER A 153 0.02 -19.72 3.42
C SER A 153 -0.18 -21.24 3.34
N PRO A 154 0.59 -22.05 4.08
CA PRO A 154 0.24 -23.45 4.26
C PRO A 154 -1.19 -23.62 4.77
N GLY A 155 -1.90 -24.63 4.27
CA GLY A 155 -3.24 -25.00 4.69
C GLY A 155 -3.25 -25.82 5.99
N SER A 156 -4.33 -26.55 6.21
CA SER A 156 -4.48 -27.51 7.32
C SER A 156 -3.82 -28.85 7.04
N ASP A 157 -3.65 -29.21 5.76
CA ASP A 157 -2.98 -30.41 5.30
C ASP A 157 -1.64 -30.09 4.63
N ASP A 158 -0.70 -31.04 4.63
CA ASP A 158 0.63 -30.89 4.05
C ASP A 158 0.63 -30.52 2.56
N ASN A 159 -0.41 -30.95 1.81
CA ASN A 159 -0.59 -30.68 0.38
C ASN A 159 -1.56 -29.53 0.10
N GLU A 160 -1.98 -28.79 1.12
CA GLU A 160 -2.96 -27.74 0.99
C GLU A 160 -2.30 -26.36 1.15
N VAL A 161 -2.77 -25.40 0.37
CA VAL A 161 -2.52 -23.97 0.59
C VAL A 161 -3.83 -23.23 0.75
N ILE A 162 -3.81 -22.22 1.60
CA ILE A 162 -4.86 -21.22 1.73
C ILE A 162 -4.35 -19.88 1.24
N GLY A 163 -5.17 -19.08 0.59
CA GLY A 163 -4.74 -17.78 0.09
C GLY A 163 -5.85 -16.76 -0.04
N VAL A 164 -5.47 -15.53 -0.38
CA VAL A 164 -6.39 -14.40 -0.60
C VAL A 164 -6.06 -13.72 -1.92
N ASP A 165 -7.07 -13.48 -2.75
CA ASP A 165 -6.93 -12.66 -3.95
C ASP A 165 -7.04 -11.15 -3.64
N ASN A 166 -6.81 -10.29 -4.62
CA ASN A 166 -6.88 -8.83 -4.46
C ASN A 166 -8.31 -8.27 -4.23
N PHE A 167 -9.32 -9.13 -4.29
CA PHE A 167 -10.70 -8.78 -3.93
C PHE A 167 -11.07 -9.22 -2.52
N GLY A 168 -10.11 -9.77 -1.75
CA GLY A 168 -10.33 -10.25 -0.40
C GLY A 168 -11.10 -11.58 -0.35
N LYS A 169 -11.10 -12.37 -1.43
CA LYS A 169 -11.69 -13.70 -1.44
C LYS A 169 -10.68 -14.71 -0.95
N ILE A 170 -11.06 -15.47 0.06
CA ILE A 170 -10.26 -16.59 0.56
C ILE A 170 -10.51 -17.81 -0.33
N PHE A 171 -9.43 -18.52 -0.65
CA PHE A 171 -9.51 -19.81 -1.38
C PHE A 171 -8.63 -20.84 -0.68
N ARG A 172 -9.01 -22.12 -0.87
CA ARG A 172 -8.21 -23.31 -0.55
C ARG A 172 -7.87 -24.07 -1.82
N LEU A 173 -6.69 -24.63 -1.86
CA LEU A 173 -6.21 -25.37 -3.02
C LEU A 173 -5.33 -26.53 -2.55
N ASN A 174 -5.67 -27.76 -2.96
CA ASN A 174 -4.76 -28.89 -2.87
C ASN A 174 -3.80 -28.84 -4.08
N ILE A 175 -2.49 -28.80 -3.83
CA ILE A 175 -1.50 -28.65 -4.90
C ILE A 175 -1.43 -29.86 -5.83
N ASN A 176 -1.89 -31.04 -5.40
CA ASN A 176 -2.00 -32.26 -6.22
C ASN A 176 -3.25 -32.23 -7.10
N GLN A 177 -4.22 -31.36 -6.83
CA GLN A 177 -5.45 -31.17 -7.59
C GLN A 177 -5.67 -29.68 -7.90
N PRO A 178 -4.80 -29.05 -8.70
CA PRO A 178 -4.77 -27.59 -8.88
C PRO A 178 -5.96 -27.00 -9.63
N THR A 179 -6.83 -27.84 -10.15
CA THR A 179 -8.09 -27.44 -10.81
C THR A 179 -9.28 -27.36 -9.85
N ASP A 180 -9.19 -28.02 -8.69
CA ASP A 180 -10.23 -28.02 -7.67
C ASP A 180 -9.91 -26.94 -6.62
N ILE A 181 -10.54 -25.78 -6.80
CA ILE A 181 -10.31 -24.60 -5.98
C ILE A 181 -11.58 -24.28 -5.22
N GLU A 182 -11.53 -24.41 -3.92
CA GLU A 182 -12.60 -24.03 -3.02
C GLU A 182 -12.50 -22.54 -2.66
N PHE A 183 -13.57 -21.76 -2.88
CA PHE A 183 -13.68 -20.40 -2.39
C PHE A 183 -14.58 -20.35 -1.15
N ILE A 184 -14.09 -19.76 -0.06
CA ILE A 184 -14.86 -19.58 1.18
C ILE A 184 -15.88 -18.46 0.95
N ASP A 185 -17.16 -18.79 1.15
CA ASP A 185 -18.24 -17.80 1.08
C ASP A 185 -18.25 -16.92 2.33
N LEU A 186 -18.20 -15.61 2.13
CA LEU A 186 -18.18 -14.61 3.20
C LEU A 186 -19.46 -13.75 3.24
N ASP A 187 -20.49 -14.11 2.47
CA ASP A 187 -21.67 -13.27 2.31
C ASP A 187 -22.57 -13.28 3.55
N GLU A 188 -22.57 -14.37 4.32
CA GLU A 188 -23.37 -14.53 5.54
C GLU A 188 -22.53 -14.55 6.84
N THR A 189 -21.31 -14.04 6.78
CA THR A 189 -20.41 -14.09 7.94
C THR A 189 -20.84 -13.14 9.05
N LYS A 190 -20.72 -13.60 10.30
CA LYS A 190 -20.97 -12.81 11.50
C LYS A 190 -19.66 -12.40 12.16
N ILE A 191 -19.53 -11.12 12.49
CA ILE A 191 -18.35 -10.60 13.20
C ILE A 191 -18.71 -10.27 14.63
N ILE A 192 -17.88 -10.73 15.57
CA ILE A 192 -18.05 -10.51 17.01
C ILE A 192 -16.89 -9.66 17.52
N GLY A 193 -17.17 -8.70 18.40
CA GLY A 193 -16.14 -7.91 19.09
C GLY A 193 -15.52 -6.82 18.22
N LEU A 194 -16.24 -6.28 17.22
CA LEU A 194 -15.77 -5.10 16.51
C LEU A 194 -15.43 -3.95 17.48
N PRO A 195 -14.37 -3.18 17.24
CA PRO A 195 -13.97 -2.10 18.12
C PRO A 195 -15.03 -1.02 18.18
N GLU A 196 -15.33 -0.51 19.39
CA GLU A 196 -16.22 0.65 19.55
C GLU A 196 -15.57 1.94 19.06
N HIS A 197 -14.25 2.02 19.14
CA HIS A 197 -13.46 3.19 18.78
C HIS A 197 -12.37 2.83 17.80
N VAL A 198 -12.02 3.81 16.97
CA VAL A 198 -10.91 3.75 16.00
C VAL A 198 -10.06 4.99 16.24
N ASN A 199 -8.74 4.85 16.29
CA ASN A 199 -7.88 6.00 16.47
C ASN A 199 -7.86 6.90 15.22
N MET A 200 -7.60 8.19 15.44
CA MET A 200 -7.59 9.23 14.40
C MET A 200 -6.55 8.93 13.32
N TYR A 201 -5.37 8.40 13.70
CA TYR A 201 -4.31 8.03 12.76
C TYR A 201 -4.84 7.03 11.73
N LYS A 202 -5.47 5.94 12.20
CA LYS A 202 -6.00 4.89 11.33
C LYS A 202 -7.08 5.40 10.38
N PHE A 203 -8.03 6.19 10.91
CA PHE A 203 -9.08 6.79 10.10
C PHE A 203 -8.52 7.66 8.98
N LEU A 204 -7.58 8.57 9.29
CA LEU A 204 -7.00 9.47 8.30
C LEU A 204 -6.04 8.74 7.35
N PHE A 205 -5.38 7.67 7.81
CA PHE A 205 -4.59 6.79 6.95
C PHE A 205 -5.49 6.16 5.87
N ASP A 206 -6.56 5.48 6.28
CA ASP A 206 -7.48 4.86 5.34
C ASP A 206 -8.14 5.88 4.40
N LEU A 207 -8.42 7.09 4.90
CA LEU A 207 -8.98 8.16 4.08
C LEU A 207 -8.00 8.59 2.97
N HIS A 208 -6.71 8.74 3.29
CA HIS A 208 -5.68 9.17 2.33
C HIS A 208 -5.43 8.11 1.25
N PHE A 209 -5.37 6.83 1.65
CA PHE A 209 -5.05 5.71 0.76
C PHE A 209 -6.27 5.06 0.10
N GLY A 210 -7.42 5.75 0.06
CA GLY A 210 -8.60 5.27 -0.66
C GLY A 210 -9.34 4.10 -0.02
N TYR A 211 -9.27 3.93 1.31
CA TYR A 211 -9.98 2.88 2.04
C TYR A 211 -11.03 3.39 3.02
N GLY A 212 -11.11 4.72 3.22
CA GLY A 212 -11.74 5.31 4.40
C GLY A 212 -13.20 5.74 4.28
N LEU A 213 -13.81 5.75 3.09
CA LEU A 213 -15.17 6.28 2.88
C LEU A 213 -16.22 5.18 2.66
N PHE A 214 -16.04 4.39 1.62
CA PHE A 214 -16.94 3.31 1.17
C PHE A 214 -16.12 2.04 0.94
N SER A 215 -16.57 1.15 0.04
CA SER A 215 -15.72 0.05 -0.41
C SER A 215 -14.40 0.59 -0.98
N ARG A 216 -13.34 -0.22 -0.94
CA ARG A 216 -12.01 0.14 -1.48
C ARG A 216 -12.13 0.77 -2.88
N LYS A 217 -12.81 0.11 -3.80
CA LYS A 217 -12.98 0.58 -5.19
C LYS A 217 -13.62 1.97 -5.29
N ILE A 218 -14.69 2.22 -4.53
CA ILE A 218 -15.39 3.51 -4.58
C ILE A 218 -14.53 4.61 -3.93
N SER A 219 -13.90 4.31 -2.82
CA SER A 219 -13.02 5.27 -2.12
C SER A 219 -11.82 5.67 -2.98
N THR A 220 -11.18 4.70 -3.66
CA THR A 220 -10.08 4.97 -4.61
C THR A 220 -10.56 5.86 -5.76
N TRP A 221 -11.73 5.60 -6.35
CA TRP A 221 -12.28 6.48 -7.40
C TRP A 221 -12.53 7.92 -6.93
N ILE A 222 -12.91 8.10 -5.67
CA ILE A 222 -13.08 9.45 -5.10
C ILE A 222 -11.72 10.15 -4.95
N ASN A 223 -10.68 9.43 -4.54
CA ASN A 223 -9.31 9.94 -4.46
C ASN A 223 -8.78 10.30 -5.85
N ASP A 224 -8.94 9.40 -6.84
CA ASP A 224 -8.58 9.63 -8.24
C ASP A 224 -9.26 10.88 -8.79
N PHE A 225 -10.57 11.01 -8.53
CA PHE A 225 -11.29 12.22 -8.92
C PHE A 225 -10.69 13.48 -8.27
N GLY A 226 -10.25 13.41 -7.01
CA GLY A 226 -9.52 14.48 -6.34
C GLY A 226 -8.21 14.84 -7.04
N GLY A 227 -7.41 13.83 -7.41
CA GLY A 227 -6.17 13.99 -8.17
C GLY A 227 -6.42 14.58 -9.57
N ILE A 228 -7.39 14.04 -10.31
CA ILE A 228 -7.78 14.56 -11.65
C ILE A 228 -8.29 16.01 -11.55
N ALA A 229 -9.11 16.31 -10.55
CA ALA A 229 -9.61 17.66 -10.33
C ALA A 229 -8.45 18.63 -10.06
N LEU A 230 -7.47 18.24 -9.23
CA LEU A 230 -6.30 19.04 -8.94
C LEU A 230 -5.46 19.32 -10.20
N MET A 231 -5.25 18.30 -11.05
CA MET A 231 -4.55 18.42 -12.33
C MET A 231 -5.30 19.39 -13.29
N ILE A 232 -6.63 19.24 -13.44
CA ILE A 232 -7.44 20.10 -14.31
C ILE A 232 -7.43 21.54 -13.79
N LEU A 233 -7.60 21.75 -12.48
CA LEU A 233 -7.60 23.09 -11.88
C LEU A 233 -6.23 23.77 -12.05
N SER A 234 -5.13 23.07 -11.81
CA SER A 234 -3.78 23.59 -12.00
C SER A 234 -3.51 23.96 -13.46
N THR A 235 -3.84 23.06 -14.39
CA THR A 235 -3.63 23.28 -15.84
C THR A 235 -4.50 24.42 -16.36
N THR A 236 -5.78 24.44 -16.05
CA THR A 236 -6.71 25.47 -16.55
C THR A 236 -6.42 26.85 -15.96
N GLY A 237 -6.03 26.91 -14.69
CA GLY A 237 -5.57 28.13 -14.03
C GLY A 237 -4.33 28.72 -14.71
N PHE A 238 -3.29 27.88 -14.91
CA PHE A 238 -2.05 28.29 -15.58
C PHE A 238 -2.28 28.69 -17.05
N LEU A 239 -2.97 27.87 -17.84
CA LEU A 239 -3.24 28.16 -19.26
C LEU A 239 -4.06 29.44 -19.42
N SER A 240 -5.07 29.64 -18.59
CA SER A 240 -5.88 30.87 -18.63
C SER A 240 -5.02 32.12 -18.41
N TRP A 241 -4.12 32.09 -17.40
CA TRP A 241 -3.20 33.19 -17.15
C TRP A 241 -2.20 33.40 -18.30
N TYR A 242 -1.54 32.30 -18.75
CA TYR A 242 -0.52 32.34 -19.78
C TYR A 242 -1.05 32.87 -21.11
N LEU A 243 -2.18 32.32 -21.59
CA LEU A 243 -2.78 32.72 -22.86
C LEU A 243 -3.26 34.17 -22.82
N GLN A 244 -3.91 34.59 -21.75
CA GLN A 244 -4.34 36.01 -21.62
C GLN A 244 -3.12 36.95 -21.63
N ARG A 245 -2.01 36.59 -20.97
CA ARG A 245 -0.78 37.37 -20.97
C ARG A 245 -0.13 37.43 -22.37
N ARG A 246 -0.06 36.28 -23.06
CA ARG A 246 0.45 36.16 -24.44
C ARG A 246 -0.34 37.00 -25.42
N TRP A 247 -1.66 36.93 -25.37
CA TRP A 247 -2.55 37.70 -26.24
C TRP A 247 -2.50 39.24 -25.99
N ARG A 248 -2.23 39.66 -24.77
CA ARG A 248 -2.02 41.07 -24.44
C ARG A 248 -0.70 41.58 -24.99
N ARG A 249 0.36 40.77 -24.96
CA ARG A 249 1.70 41.14 -25.46
C ARG A 249 1.76 41.12 -26.97
N ASN A 250 1.19 40.06 -27.58
CA ASN A 250 1.26 39.82 -29.01
C ASN A 250 -0.16 39.89 -29.63
N LYS A 251 -0.62 41.10 -29.86
CA LYS A 251 -2.00 41.34 -30.34
C LYS A 251 -2.29 40.66 -31.67
N HIS A 252 -1.31 40.49 -32.56
CA HIS A 252 -1.41 39.82 -33.86
C HIS A 252 -1.63 38.29 -33.73
N LEU A 253 -1.22 37.68 -32.64
CA LEU A 253 -1.43 36.25 -32.34
C LEU A 253 -2.74 36.00 -31.58
N ALA A 254 -3.43 37.07 -31.17
CA ALA A 254 -4.66 36.95 -30.42
C ALA A 254 -5.82 36.50 -31.33
N PRO A 255 -6.57 35.44 -30.95
CA PRO A 255 -7.80 35.08 -31.67
C PRO A 255 -8.78 36.23 -31.69
N SER A 256 -9.80 36.13 -32.53
CA SER A 256 -10.90 37.10 -32.55
C SER A 256 -11.51 37.27 -31.14
N ARG A 257 -12.15 38.44 -30.91
CA ARG A 257 -12.76 38.75 -29.61
C ARG A 257 -13.73 37.67 -29.18
N ASP A 258 -14.56 37.16 -30.08
CA ASP A 258 -15.58 36.14 -29.78
C ASP A 258 -14.95 34.79 -29.39
N LYS A 259 -13.92 34.36 -30.11
CA LYS A 259 -13.18 33.13 -29.75
C LYS A 259 -12.51 33.23 -28.37
N ARG A 260 -11.98 34.41 -28.00
CA ARG A 260 -11.41 34.65 -26.67
C ARG A 260 -12.46 34.61 -25.56
N ILE A 261 -13.64 35.18 -25.84
CA ILE A 261 -14.78 35.17 -24.91
C ILE A 261 -15.27 33.72 -24.71
N LEU A 262 -15.47 32.98 -25.80
CA LEU A 262 -15.88 31.56 -25.73
C LEU A 262 -14.89 30.70 -24.96
N PHE A 263 -13.59 30.82 -25.28
CA PHE A 263 -12.53 30.13 -24.54
C PHE A 263 -12.58 30.47 -23.05
N SER A 264 -12.61 31.76 -22.71
CA SER A 264 -12.62 32.17 -21.30
C SER A 264 -13.89 31.69 -20.57
N LYS A 265 -15.03 31.66 -21.21
CA LYS A 265 -16.29 31.13 -20.65
C LYS A 265 -16.19 29.61 -20.44
N SER A 266 -15.67 28.86 -21.41
CA SER A 266 -15.51 27.41 -21.33
C SER A 266 -14.54 27.00 -20.20
N VAL A 267 -13.37 27.61 -20.19
CA VAL A 267 -12.36 27.33 -19.12
C VAL A 267 -12.93 27.71 -17.76
N TYR A 268 -13.61 28.85 -17.64
CA TYR A 268 -14.20 29.25 -16.37
C TYR A 268 -15.31 28.31 -15.90
N ARG A 269 -16.17 27.82 -16.80
CA ARG A 269 -17.21 26.85 -16.46
C ARG A 269 -16.64 25.55 -15.96
N MET A 270 -15.57 25.06 -16.59
CA MET A 270 -14.88 23.84 -16.16
C MET A 270 -14.15 24.06 -14.83
N HIS A 271 -13.38 25.14 -14.72
CA HIS A 271 -12.55 25.43 -13.57
C HIS A 271 -13.36 25.67 -12.29
N ALA A 272 -14.36 26.55 -12.30
CA ALA A 272 -15.03 26.98 -11.08
C ALA A 272 -16.31 26.18 -10.77
N PRO A 273 -17.40 26.21 -11.59
CA PRO A 273 -18.64 25.58 -11.17
C PRO A 273 -18.68 24.05 -11.33
N ILE A 274 -17.86 23.45 -12.19
CA ILE A 274 -17.88 22.00 -12.38
C ILE A 274 -16.79 21.37 -11.50
N ILE A 275 -15.53 21.47 -11.92
CA ILE A 275 -14.43 20.77 -11.24
C ILE A 275 -14.14 21.41 -9.88
N GLY A 276 -14.17 22.75 -9.79
CA GLY A 276 -13.86 23.46 -8.56
C GLY A 276 -14.83 23.17 -7.41
N LEU A 277 -16.15 23.00 -7.69
CA LEU A 277 -17.12 22.65 -6.65
C LEU A 277 -17.11 21.16 -6.30
N LEU A 278 -17.09 20.28 -7.32
CA LEU A 278 -17.12 18.85 -7.10
C LEU A 278 -15.82 18.36 -6.44
N GLY A 279 -14.68 18.99 -6.76
CA GLY A 279 -13.37 18.62 -6.20
C GLY A 279 -13.09 19.16 -4.80
N ILE A 280 -13.95 20.04 -4.21
CA ILE A 280 -13.67 20.64 -2.89
C ILE A 280 -13.38 19.58 -1.84
N VAL A 281 -14.28 18.63 -1.65
CA VAL A 281 -14.19 17.64 -0.57
C VAL A 281 -12.97 16.74 -0.75
N PRO A 282 -12.80 16.04 -1.89
CA PRO A 282 -11.64 15.14 -2.05
C PRO A 282 -10.30 15.90 -2.02
N ILE A 283 -10.18 17.06 -2.66
CA ILE A 283 -8.93 17.83 -2.61
C ILE A 283 -8.63 18.30 -1.18
N LEU A 284 -9.65 18.73 -0.42
CA LEU A 284 -9.45 19.22 0.93
C LEU A 284 -8.92 18.14 1.88
N TYR A 285 -9.59 16.96 1.93
CA TYR A 285 -9.12 15.92 2.83
C TYR A 285 -7.79 15.31 2.38
N LEU A 286 -7.56 15.11 1.07
CA LEU A 286 -6.27 14.64 0.55
C LEU A 286 -5.14 15.62 0.87
N SER A 287 -5.40 16.92 0.78
CA SER A 287 -4.42 17.95 1.14
C SER A 287 -4.09 17.93 2.62
N VAL A 288 -5.10 17.86 3.48
CA VAL A 288 -4.90 17.84 4.95
C VAL A 288 -4.17 16.57 5.37
N THR A 289 -4.62 15.42 4.89
CA THR A 289 -3.99 14.13 5.22
C THR A 289 -2.58 14.04 4.64
N GLY A 290 -2.32 14.56 3.44
CA GLY A 290 -0.99 14.60 2.83
C GLY A 290 0.02 15.39 3.68
N ILE A 291 -0.36 16.55 4.23
CA ILE A 291 0.49 17.29 5.17
C ILE A 291 0.79 16.46 6.42
N LEU A 292 -0.20 15.78 6.98
CA LEU A 292 -0.01 14.92 8.16
C LEU A 292 0.96 13.77 7.87
N PHE A 293 0.87 13.14 6.70
CA PHE A 293 1.75 12.04 6.32
C PHE A 293 3.17 12.46 5.94
N ASN A 294 3.39 13.70 5.51
CA ASN A 294 4.73 14.26 5.41
C ASN A 294 5.45 14.31 6.77
N HIS A 295 4.69 14.29 7.88
CA HIS A 295 5.17 14.28 9.26
C HIS A 295 4.70 13.04 10.03
N ILE A 296 4.74 11.88 9.38
CA ILE A 296 4.10 10.64 9.83
C ILE A 296 4.46 10.23 11.27
N LEU A 297 5.72 10.39 11.69
CA LEU A 297 6.14 9.99 13.05
C LEU A 297 5.42 10.83 14.13
N THR A 298 5.40 12.15 13.95
CA THR A 298 4.69 13.07 14.86
C THR A 298 3.19 12.83 14.80
N PHE A 299 2.67 12.53 13.61
CA PHE A 299 1.25 12.28 13.40
C PHE A 299 0.80 10.96 14.05
N ILE A 300 1.58 9.88 13.99
CA ILE A 300 1.29 8.63 14.70
C ILE A 300 1.17 8.91 16.20
N ASP A 301 2.22 9.51 16.81
CA ASP A 301 2.28 9.79 18.25
C ASP A 301 1.08 10.61 18.78
N TRP A 302 0.52 11.47 17.92
CA TRP A 302 -0.64 12.29 18.26
C TRP A 302 -1.97 11.58 17.91
N GLY A 303 -2.05 11.02 16.72
CA GLY A 303 -3.28 10.45 16.17
C GLY A 303 -3.74 9.17 16.86
N GLU A 304 -2.80 8.38 17.40
CA GLU A 304 -3.12 7.19 18.20
C GLU A 304 -3.80 7.51 19.52
N LYS A 305 -3.62 8.71 20.06
CA LYS A 305 -4.20 9.15 21.34
C LYS A 305 -5.63 9.69 21.21
N ILE A 306 -6.13 9.86 19.99
CA ILE A 306 -7.46 10.40 19.72
C ILE A 306 -8.36 9.30 19.21
N ASP A 307 -9.27 8.86 20.04
CA ASP A 307 -10.26 7.86 19.68
C ASP A 307 -11.52 8.49 19.11
N ILE A 308 -12.01 7.91 18.02
CA ILE A 308 -13.26 8.28 17.37
C ILE A 308 -14.22 7.12 17.50
N GLU A 309 -15.43 7.37 17.97
CA GLU A 309 -16.49 6.37 18.00
C GLU A 309 -16.78 5.87 16.57
N ARG A 310 -16.68 4.55 16.36
CA ARG A 310 -16.81 3.91 15.03
C ARG A 310 -18.13 4.26 14.33
N THR A 311 -19.21 4.40 15.09
CA THR A 311 -20.54 4.75 14.56
C THR A 311 -20.62 6.15 13.96
N LYS A 312 -19.69 7.05 14.31
CA LYS A 312 -19.59 8.42 13.78
C LYS A 312 -18.73 8.50 12.51
N LEU A 313 -18.01 7.43 12.19
CA LEU A 313 -17.14 7.35 11.01
C LEU A 313 -17.94 7.08 9.73
N PRO A 314 -17.33 7.23 8.51
CA PRO A 314 -17.98 6.91 7.23
C PRO A 314 -18.51 5.48 7.14
N TYR A 315 -19.32 5.21 6.10
CA TYR A 315 -20.04 3.95 5.91
C TYR A 315 -19.18 2.70 6.05
N VAL A 316 -17.98 2.69 5.47
CA VAL A 316 -17.09 1.51 5.50
C VAL A 316 -16.69 1.08 6.92
N TRP A 317 -16.63 2.01 7.88
CA TRP A 317 -16.33 1.72 9.28
C TRP A 317 -17.53 1.18 10.06
N ARG A 318 -18.72 1.52 9.61
CA ARG A 318 -19.99 1.05 10.22
C ARG A 318 -20.47 -0.26 9.64
N TYR A 319 -19.96 -0.62 8.45
CA TYR A 319 -20.34 -1.83 7.75
C TYR A 319 -19.74 -3.07 8.45
N GLU A 320 -20.60 -3.99 8.86
CA GLU A 320 -20.24 -5.16 9.66
C GLU A 320 -19.95 -6.39 8.79
N SER A 321 -19.32 -6.21 7.65
CA SER A 321 -18.88 -7.29 6.77
C SER A 321 -17.37 -7.23 6.54
N ILE A 322 -16.77 -8.39 6.40
CA ILE A 322 -15.35 -8.54 6.03
C ILE A 322 -15.15 -8.74 4.54
N LYS A 323 -16.20 -8.77 3.75
CA LYS A 323 -16.12 -8.97 2.30
C LYS A 323 -15.29 -7.85 1.65
N GLY A 324 -14.22 -8.24 0.95
CA GLY A 324 -13.28 -7.28 0.35
C GLY A 324 -12.35 -6.55 1.33
N GLU A 325 -12.34 -6.97 2.60
CA GLU A 325 -11.54 -6.36 3.66
C GLU A 325 -10.35 -7.23 4.10
N ILE A 326 -10.25 -8.45 3.57
CA ILE A 326 -9.24 -9.42 3.96
C ILE A 326 -7.99 -9.21 3.11
N ASP A 327 -6.86 -9.00 3.77
CA ASP A 327 -5.57 -8.83 3.12
C ASP A 327 -4.67 -10.08 3.28
N GLN A 328 -4.78 -10.77 4.42
CA GLN A 328 -3.94 -11.91 4.79
C GLN A 328 -4.80 -13.00 5.45
N VAL A 329 -4.40 -14.27 5.28
CA VAL A 329 -5.03 -15.42 5.93
C VAL A 329 -3.96 -16.43 6.35
N VAL A 330 -4.15 -17.06 7.50
CA VAL A 330 -3.40 -18.22 7.93
C VAL A 330 -4.37 -19.30 8.41
N ALA A 331 -4.10 -20.55 8.05
CA ALA A 331 -4.80 -21.74 8.56
C ALA A 331 -3.96 -22.39 9.67
N TYR A 332 -4.61 -23.21 10.48
CA TYR A 332 -3.97 -23.97 11.53
C TYR A 332 -4.03 -25.49 11.23
N PRO A 333 -2.94 -26.25 11.45
CA PRO A 333 -2.88 -27.67 11.05
C PRO A 333 -3.75 -28.56 11.92
N ASP A 334 -4.16 -28.07 13.10
CA ASP A 334 -5.00 -28.81 14.05
C ASP A 334 -6.48 -28.86 13.63
N SER A 335 -6.92 -27.97 12.75
CA SER A 335 -8.29 -27.93 12.29
C SER A 335 -8.45 -27.15 10.97
N PRO A 336 -9.10 -27.73 9.95
CA PRO A 336 -9.39 -27.03 8.70
C PRO A 336 -10.35 -25.85 8.91
N ASP A 337 -11.16 -25.86 9.97
CA ASP A 337 -12.13 -24.81 10.27
C ASP A 337 -11.51 -23.64 11.05
N ARG A 338 -10.27 -23.80 11.53
CA ARG A 338 -9.57 -22.78 12.31
C ARG A 338 -8.69 -21.92 11.42
N MET A 339 -8.97 -20.63 11.39
CA MET A 339 -8.24 -19.66 10.58
C MET A 339 -8.12 -18.31 11.30
N SER A 340 -7.09 -17.55 10.95
CA SER A 340 -6.95 -16.14 11.31
C SER A 340 -6.80 -15.30 10.06
N ILE A 341 -7.42 -14.11 10.06
CA ILE A 341 -7.32 -13.13 8.96
C ILE A 341 -6.88 -11.77 9.48
N SER A 342 -6.18 -11.01 8.64
CA SER A 342 -5.88 -9.61 8.90
C SER A 342 -6.83 -8.72 8.12
N THR A 343 -7.44 -7.77 8.83
CA THR A 343 -8.42 -6.81 8.30
C THR A 343 -8.12 -5.41 8.83
N ARG A 344 -8.93 -4.42 8.42
CA ARG A 344 -8.87 -3.07 9.01
C ARG A 344 -9.12 -3.02 10.53
N TYR A 345 -9.75 -4.03 11.09
CA TYR A 345 -10.06 -4.14 12.52
C TYR A 345 -9.00 -4.92 13.32
N GLY A 346 -7.86 -5.22 12.71
CA GLY A 346 -6.83 -6.09 13.26
C GLY A 346 -7.07 -7.55 12.89
N ILE A 347 -6.68 -8.45 13.77
CA ILE A 347 -6.83 -9.90 13.57
C ILE A 347 -8.25 -10.32 13.92
N LEU A 348 -8.85 -11.12 13.05
CA LEU A 348 -10.09 -11.85 13.32
C LEU A 348 -9.79 -13.35 13.24
N ASN A 349 -10.35 -14.13 14.16
CA ASN A 349 -10.20 -15.58 14.28
C ASN A 349 -11.53 -16.28 14.06
N THR A 350 -11.51 -17.43 13.38
CA THR A 350 -12.65 -18.34 13.25
C THR A 350 -12.27 -19.75 13.68
N ASN A 351 -13.26 -20.52 14.16
CA ASN A 351 -13.13 -21.95 14.47
C ASN A 351 -14.26 -22.78 13.82
N ASP A 352 -14.99 -22.20 12.87
CA ASP A 352 -16.15 -22.78 12.21
C ASP A 352 -16.13 -22.61 10.70
N GLY A 353 -14.93 -22.63 10.12
CA GLY A 353 -14.74 -22.55 8.67
C GLY A 353 -15.03 -21.16 8.06
N GLY A 354 -15.17 -20.11 8.91
CA GLY A 354 -15.40 -18.75 8.43
C GLY A 354 -16.85 -18.26 8.54
N LEU A 355 -17.74 -19.01 9.18
CA LEU A 355 -19.11 -18.59 9.44
C LEU A 355 -19.19 -17.49 10.50
N THR A 356 -18.35 -17.61 11.55
CA THR A 356 -18.26 -16.62 12.64
C THR A 356 -16.80 -16.18 12.81
N TRP A 357 -16.59 -14.87 12.88
CA TRP A 357 -15.28 -14.28 13.12
C TRP A 357 -15.27 -13.48 14.41
N ALA A 358 -14.36 -13.79 15.31
CA ALA A 358 -14.16 -13.06 16.55
C ALA A 358 -12.90 -12.20 16.47
N ARG A 359 -13.00 -10.93 16.85
CA ARG A 359 -11.84 -10.03 16.89
C ARG A 359 -10.90 -10.42 18.01
N ASP A 360 -9.61 -10.48 17.71
CA ASP A 360 -8.55 -10.58 18.70
C ASP A 360 -8.26 -9.19 19.29
N SER A 361 -8.46 -9.07 20.61
CA SER A 361 -8.34 -7.77 21.30
C SER A 361 -6.91 -7.30 21.54
N ILE A 362 -5.92 -8.17 21.32
CA ILE A 362 -4.51 -7.82 21.53
C ILE A 362 -3.98 -6.83 20.49
N THR A 363 -4.61 -6.79 19.33
CA THR A 363 -4.21 -5.90 18.24
C THR A 363 -5.09 -4.68 18.15
N ASP A 364 -4.45 -3.54 17.87
CA ASP A 364 -5.19 -2.33 17.50
C ASP A 364 -5.92 -2.54 16.16
N PRO A 365 -6.99 -1.76 15.90
CA PRO A 365 -7.69 -1.76 14.62
C PRO A 365 -6.77 -1.24 13.51
N GLU A 366 -5.88 -2.09 13.00
CA GLU A 366 -4.89 -1.77 11.97
C GLU A 366 -4.67 -2.97 11.06
N ARG A 367 -4.54 -2.74 9.76
CA ARG A 367 -4.12 -3.77 8.81
C ARG A 367 -2.67 -4.14 9.07
N GLY A 368 -2.37 -5.42 9.07
CA GLY A 368 -1.01 -5.91 9.32
C GLY A 368 -0.66 -7.07 8.43
N GLN A 369 0.63 -7.36 8.37
CA GLN A 369 1.15 -8.61 7.81
C GLN A 369 0.85 -9.73 8.80
N LEU A 370 0.08 -10.72 8.38
CA LEU A 370 -0.22 -11.93 9.13
C LEU A 370 0.35 -13.11 8.34
N PHE A 371 1.23 -13.88 8.94
CA PHE A 371 1.90 -14.97 8.25
C PHE A 371 2.33 -16.05 9.22
N ARG A 372 2.66 -17.22 8.67
CA ARG A 372 3.07 -18.38 9.39
C ARG A 372 4.47 -18.81 9.00
N ALA A 373 5.28 -19.19 9.98
CA ALA A 373 6.53 -19.89 9.80
C ALA A 373 6.58 -21.05 10.81
N ASP A 374 6.70 -22.26 10.30
CA ASP A 374 6.63 -23.52 11.03
C ASP A 374 5.39 -23.60 11.96
N ASP A 375 5.56 -23.76 13.27
CA ASP A 375 4.51 -23.80 14.29
C ASP A 375 4.14 -22.42 14.89
N HIS A 376 4.64 -21.33 14.31
CA HIS A 376 4.37 -19.97 14.79
C HIS A 376 3.57 -19.16 13.79
N VAL A 377 2.63 -18.38 14.32
CA VAL A 377 1.92 -17.33 13.59
C VAL A 377 2.45 -15.98 14.05
N PHE A 378 2.73 -15.11 13.09
CA PHE A 378 3.27 -13.77 13.28
C PHE A 378 2.29 -12.71 12.80
N TYR A 379 2.25 -11.59 13.52
CA TYR A 379 1.52 -10.40 13.12
C TYR A 379 2.37 -9.15 13.28
N SER A 380 2.46 -8.33 12.23
CA SER A 380 3.18 -7.07 12.23
C SER A 380 2.37 -5.98 11.54
N ASN A 381 2.24 -4.80 12.15
CA ASN A 381 1.47 -3.69 11.60
C ASN A 381 2.30 -2.40 11.46
N ASN A 382 1.67 -1.38 10.85
CA ASN A 382 2.30 -0.07 10.63
C ASN A 382 2.60 0.70 11.93
N LEU A 383 1.95 0.35 13.04
CA LEU A 383 2.19 0.89 14.38
C LEU A 383 3.45 0.29 15.02
N ARG A 384 4.27 -0.43 14.27
CA ARG A 384 5.50 -1.10 14.71
C ARG A 384 5.26 -2.13 15.81
N GLN A 385 4.06 -2.68 15.83
CA GLN A 385 3.74 -3.80 16.71
C GLN A 385 4.13 -5.09 16.00
N PHE A 386 4.79 -5.98 16.72
CA PHE A 386 5.13 -7.30 16.25
C PHE A 386 4.81 -8.32 17.33
N PHE A 387 4.01 -9.30 16.96
CA PHE A 387 3.52 -10.34 17.85
C PHE A 387 3.75 -11.70 17.24
N THR A 388 3.90 -12.70 18.10
CA THR A 388 3.93 -14.11 17.72
C THR A 388 3.07 -14.94 18.66
N LYS A 389 2.53 -16.04 18.18
CA LYS A 389 1.96 -17.12 18.99
C LYS A 389 2.24 -18.47 18.36
N ARG A 390 2.35 -19.50 19.18
CA ARG A 390 2.45 -20.88 18.71
C ARG A 390 1.08 -21.45 18.36
N ASP A 391 1.09 -22.45 17.48
CA ASP A 391 -0.10 -23.25 17.21
C ASP A 391 -0.60 -23.90 18.52
N GLY A 392 -1.94 -23.93 18.68
CA GLY A 392 -2.54 -24.42 19.91
C GLY A 392 -2.54 -23.43 21.08
N GLU A 393 -1.73 -22.37 21.07
CA GLU A 393 -1.76 -21.32 22.07
C GLU A 393 -2.80 -20.25 21.73
N ASN A 394 -3.39 -19.64 22.77
CA ASN A 394 -4.34 -18.55 22.60
C ASN A 394 -3.71 -17.17 22.84
N GLU A 395 -2.56 -17.13 23.48
CA GLU A 395 -1.90 -15.88 23.87
C GLU A 395 -0.84 -15.45 22.86
N TRP A 396 -0.92 -14.18 22.46
CA TRP A 396 0.09 -13.53 21.67
C TRP A 396 1.20 -12.98 22.55
N ILE A 397 2.44 -13.19 22.15
CA ILE A 397 3.63 -12.64 22.80
C ILE A 397 4.09 -11.45 21.96
N LYS A 398 4.19 -10.28 22.61
CA LYS A 398 4.72 -9.07 21.97
C LYS A 398 6.25 -9.17 21.88
N MET A 399 6.76 -9.09 20.67
CA MET A 399 8.20 -9.03 20.39
C MET A 399 8.69 -7.59 20.37
N THR A 400 9.83 -7.31 20.96
CA THR A 400 10.40 -5.97 21.08
C THR A 400 11.78 -5.88 20.41
N GLY A 401 12.27 -4.67 20.16
CA GLY A 401 13.63 -4.48 19.63
C GLY A 401 13.78 -4.43 18.10
N LEU A 402 12.70 -4.62 17.35
CA LEU A 402 12.73 -4.45 15.90
C LEU A 402 12.39 -3.00 15.50
N PRO A 403 13.20 -2.40 14.64
CA PRO A 403 13.10 -0.96 14.36
C PRO A 403 12.00 -0.58 13.36
N THR A 404 11.38 -1.57 12.66
CA THR A 404 10.43 -1.31 11.56
C THR A 404 9.44 -2.46 11.41
N ILE A 405 8.49 -2.32 10.46
CA ILE A 405 7.56 -3.37 10.06
C ILE A 405 8.31 -4.62 9.63
N VAL A 406 7.85 -5.77 10.11
CA VAL A 406 8.34 -7.08 9.70
C VAL A 406 7.51 -7.54 8.49
N TYR A 407 8.20 -7.95 7.44
CA TYR A 407 7.56 -8.50 6.24
C TYR A 407 7.47 -10.01 6.26
N ASP A 408 8.46 -10.65 6.87
CA ASP A 408 8.56 -12.10 6.91
C ASP A 408 9.41 -12.60 8.07
N ALA A 409 9.19 -13.83 8.48
CA ALA A 409 10.02 -14.56 9.43
C ALA A 409 10.14 -16.01 8.98
N GLU A 410 11.28 -16.62 9.28
CA GLU A 410 11.56 -17.99 8.93
C GLU A 410 12.44 -18.61 10.02
N PHE A 411 12.21 -19.88 10.35
CA PHE A 411 13.06 -20.63 11.27
C PHE A 411 14.09 -21.43 10.50
N TYR A 412 15.31 -21.41 11.04
CA TYR A 412 16.37 -22.32 10.66
C TYR A 412 16.88 -23.05 11.90
N GLY A 413 16.49 -24.31 12.09
CA GLY A 413 16.60 -25.00 13.37
C GLY A 413 15.84 -24.20 14.43
N ASP A 414 16.52 -23.90 15.54
CA ASP A 414 15.95 -23.09 16.62
C ASP A 414 16.17 -21.55 16.44
N GLU A 415 16.83 -21.15 15.35
CA GLU A 415 17.17 -19.73 15.11
C GLU A 415 16.07 -19.04 14.30
N LEU A 416 15.44 -18.03 14.88
CA LEU A 416 14.45 -17.20 14.20
C LEU A 416 15.13 -16.10 13.40
N MET A 417 14.87 -16.09 12.10
CA MET A 417 15.28 -15.05 11.15
C MET A 417 14.11 -14.16 10.80
N ILE A 418 14.30 -12.86 10.85
CA ILE A 418 13.27 -11.87 10.53
C ILE A 418 13.72 -10.99 9.37
N LYS A 419 12.81 -10.75 8.43
CA LYS A 419 13.01 -9.83 7.31
C LYS A 419 12.19 -8.56 7.49
N ASN A 420 12.85 -7.41 7.44
CA ASN A 420 12.18 -6.11 7.44
C ASN A 420 12.73 -5.18 6.33
N SER A 421 12.31 -3.90 6.33
CA SER A 421 12.75 -2.93 5.33
C SER A 421 14.25 -2.61 5.34
N ARG A 422 14.94 -2.90 6.45
CA ARG A 422 16.37 -2.59 6.61
C ARG A 422 17.28 -3.77 6.26
N GLY A 423 16.78 -5.01 6.38
CA GLY A 423 17.60 -6.19 6.14
C GLY A 423 17.06 -7.43 6.82
N PHE A 424 17.97 -8.34 7.06
CA PHE A 424 17.75 -9.57 7.80
C PHE A 424 18.23 -9.40 9.23
N PHE A 425 17.50 -9.97 10.16
CA PHE A 425 17.81 -9.94 11.59
C PHE A 425 17.65 -11.34 12.14
N LYS A 426 18.56 -11.73 13.03
CA LYS A 426 18.47 -12.98 13.76
C LYS A 426 18.24 -12.77 15.23
N GLU A 427 17.52 -13.67 15.84
CA GLU A 427 17.29 -13.68 17.28
C GLU A 427 18.54 -14.19 18.03
N LYS A 428 18.89 -13.51 19.12
CA LYS A 428 20.01 -13.85 20.01
C LYS A 428 19.54 -14.30 21.40
N GLY A 429 18.31 -14.76 21.50
CA GLY A 429 17.64 -15.14 22.73
C GLY A 429 16.91 -14.01 23.42
N GLY A 430 15.73 -14.34 23.99
CA GLY A 430 14.86 -13.39 24.70
C GLY A 430 14.31 -12.27 23.82
N TYR A 431 14.02 -12.57 22.55
CA TYR A 431 13.48 -11.63 21.54
C TYR A 431 14.37 -10.41 21.28
N ARG A 432 15.69 -10.58 21.41
CA ARG A 432 16.68 -9.60 21.00
C ARG A 432 17.14 -9.90 19.59
N PHE A 433 17.18 -8.90 18.73
CA PHE A 433 17.49 -9.05 17.31
C PHE A 433 18.75 -8.29 16.95
N GLU A 434 19.64 -8.96 16.23
CA GLU A 434 20.84 -8.38 15.64
C GLU A 434 20.77 -8.47 14.13
N MET A 435 21.31 -7.46 13.42
CA MET A 435 21.38 -7.45 11.97
C MET A 435 22.30 -8.58 11.50
N ASP A 436 21.81 -9.40 10.57
CA ASP A 436 22.60 -10.47 9.95
C ASP A 436 23.50 -9.90 8.83
N GLU A 437 24.59 -10.60 8.53
CA GLU A 437 25.54 -10.24 7.46
C GLU A 437 24.98 -10.50 6.05
N MET A 438 23.82 -11.12 5.94
CA MET A 438 23.16 -11.44 4.68
C MET A 438 22.91 -10.18 3.86
N LYS A 439 23.27 -10.24 2.57
CA LYS A 439 23.13 -9.15 1.63
C LYS A 439 21.86 -9.32 0.80
N HIS A 440 21.33 -8.22 0.31
CA HIS A 440 20.28 -8.25 -0.73
C HIS A 440 20.92 -8.39 -2.11
N PRO A 441 20.19 -8.93 -3.10
CA PRO A 441 20.63 -8.86 -4.49
C PRO A 441 20.99 -7.44 -4.86
N ASN A 442 22.15 -7.26 -5.47
CA ASN A 442 22.62 -5.93 -5.89
C ASN A 442 21.87 -5.51 -7.17
N LEU A 443 20.86 -4.69 -7.04
CA LEU A 443 20.14 -4.08 -8.15
C LEU A 443 20.55 -2.63 -8.29
N LYS A 444 20.92 -2.23 -9.49
CA LYS A 444 21.31 -0.85 -9.86
C LYS A 444 20.13 0.00 -10.35
N ALA A 445 18.93 -0.49 -10.19
CA ALA A 445 17.72 0.17 -10.64
C ALA A 445 16.65 0.12 -9.55
N ALA A 446 15.82 1.13 -9.48
CA ALA A 446 14.63 1.19 -8.66
C ALA A 446 13.37 0.96 -9.50
N THR A 447 12.22 0.82 -8.88
CA THR A 447 10.95 0.82 -9.60
C THR A 447 10.46 2.24 -9.85
N LEU A 448 9.72 2.43 -10.93
CA LEU A 448 9.05 3.70 -11.20
C LEU A 448 8.06 4.04 -10.04
N TYR A 449 7.46 3.04 -9.41
CA TYR A 449 6.60 3.22 -8.23
C TYR A 449 7.35 3.94 -7.09
N LEU A 450 8.56 3.49 -6.74
CA LEU A 450 9.38 4.18 -5.72
C LEU A 450 9.73 5.61 -6.13
N PHE A 451 10.03 5.82 -7.41
CA PHE A 451 10.31 7.16 -7.91
C PHE A 451 9.07 8.07 -7.85
N MET A 452 7.87 7.54 -8.07
CA MET A 452 6.63 8.30 -7.85
C MET A 452 6.44 8.70 -6.39
N ILE A 453 6.78 7.84 -5.43
CA ILE A 453 6.79 8.20 -4.00
C ILE A 453 7.76 9.36 -3.75
N GLU A 454 8.97 9.32 -4.32
CA GLU A 454 9.97 10.37 -4.20
C GLU A 454 9.49 11.72 -4.73
N ILE A 455 8.80 11.71 -5.89
CA ILE A 455 8.18 12.92 -6.45
C ILE A 455 7.04 13.39 -5.53
N HIS A 456 6.16 12.49 -5.12
CA HIS A 456 4.98 12.81 -4.32
C HIS A 456 5.35 13.46 -2.98
N THR A 457 6.38 12.94 -2.32
CA THR A 457 6.88 13.46 -1.04
C THR A 457 7.83 14.66 -1.21
N GLY A 458 8.32 14.92 -2.42
CA GLY A 458 9.32 15.95 -2.71
C GLY A 458 10.75 15.56 -2.37
N ASN A 459 10.99 14.37 -1.90
CA ASN A 459 12.33 13.88 -1.53
C ASN A 459 13.29 13.82 -2.73
N VAL A 460 12.75 13.68 -3.95
CA VAL A 460 13.52 13.73 -5.20
C VAL A 460 14.35 15.03 -5.32
N ILE A 461 13.88 16.14 -4.73
CA ILE A 461 14.57 17.41 -4.73
C ILE A 461 15.51 17.49 -3.53
N HIS A 462 14.98 17.28 -2.32
CA HIS A 462 15.72 17.27 -1.06
C HIS A 462 14.83 16.75 0.08
N PRO A 463 15.36 16.02 1.08
CA PRO A 463 14.56 15.51 2.20
C PRO A 463 13.80 16.59 3.01
N GLN A 464 14.30 17.82 3.02
CA GLN A 464 13.61 18.95 3.67
C GLN A 464 12.56 19.61 2.76
N PHE A 465 12.45 19.20 1.50
CA PHE A 465 11.47 19.77 0.57
C PHE A 465 10.02 19.51 1.00
N LYS A 466 9.81 18.55 1.90
CA LYS A 466 8.49 18.30 2.53
C LYS A 466 7.85 19.57 3.08
N TRP A 467 8.61 20.49 3.67
CA TRP A 467 8.09 21.76 4.18
C TRP A 467 7.61 22.70 3.07
N ILE A 468 8.29 22.68 1.92
CA ILE A 468 7.87 23.43 0.74
C ILE A 468 6.65 22.77 0.10
N SER A 469 6.59 21.44 0.05
CA SER A 469 5.42 20.67 -0.36
C SER A 469 4.20 21.02 0.49
N ASP A 470 4.35 21.06 1.82
CA ASP A 470 3.30 21.48 2.74
C ASP A 470 2.82 22.92 2.45
N LEU A 471 3.76 23.85 2.20
CA LEU A 471 3.40 25.21 1.83
C LEU A 471 2.57 25.26 0.54
N PHE A 472 2.96 24.51 -0.50
CA PHE A 472 2.17 24.42 -1.74
C PHE A 472 0.81 23.77 -1.51
N THR A 473 0.74 22.76 -0.66
CA THR A 473 -0.52 22.09 -0.29
C THR A 473 -1.45 23.05 0.48
N ILE A 474 -0.91 23.84 1.42
CA ILE A 474 -1.66 24.93 2.11
C ILE A 474 -2.17 25.96 1.08
N MET A 475 -1.34 26.34 0.10
CA MET A 475 -1.78 27.20 -1.00
C MET A 475 -2.95 26.56 -1.77
N GLY A 476 -2.91 25.26 -2.01
CA GLY A 476 -4.00 24.46 -2.59
C GLY A 476 -5.29 24.55 -1.76
N ILE A 477 -5.20 24.36 -0.45
CA ILE A 477 -6.34 24.50 0.48
C ILE A 477 -6.94 25.91 0.39
N ILE A 478 -6.11 26.95 0.41
CA ILE A 478 -6.56 28.34 0.26
C ILE A 478 -7.30 28.53 -1.07
N MET A 479 -6.81 27.93 -2.17
CA MET A 479 -7.46 28.01 -3.48
C MET A 479 -8.80 27.28 -3.52
N VAL A 480 -8.90 26.11 -2.92
CA VAL A 480 -10.12 25.32 -2.82
C VAL A 480 -11.21 26.10 -2.05
N ILE A 481 -10.84 26.84 -1.02
CA ILE A 481 -11.76 27.68 -0.25
C ILE A 481 -12.13 28.96 -1.02
N THR A 482 -11.14 29.65 -1.58
CA THR A 482 -11.35 30.95 -2.22
C THR A 482 -12.04 30.87 -3.60
N GLY A 483 -11.88 29.74 -4.32
CA GLY A 483 -12.50 29.53 -5.63
C GLY A 483 -14.03 29.64 -5.60
N PRO A 484 -14.74 28.86 -4.77
CA PRO A 484 -16.19 28.95 -4.59
C PRO A 484 -16.66 30.31 -4.12
N ILE A 485 -15.94 30.97 -3.20
CA ILE A 485 -16.27 32.33 -2.75
C ILE A 485 -16.22 33.31 -3.90
N LEU A 486 -15.20 33.25 -4.76
CA LEU A 486 -15.09 34.10 -5.94
C LEU A 486 -16.16 33.78 -6.97
N TRP A 487 -16.55 32.51 -7.12
CA TRP A 487 -17.63 32.12 -8.03
C TRP A 487 -18.99 32.63 -7.56
N LEU A 488 -19.31 32.47 -6.27
CA LEU A 488 -20.56 33.00 -5.69
C LEU A 488 -20.65 34.50 -5.83
N ARG A 489 -19.58 35.25 -5.54
CA ARG A 489 -19.54 36.71 -5.69
C ARG A 489 -19.75 37.23 -7.11
N ARG A 490 -19.57 36.39 -8.14
CA ARG A 490 -19.82 36.75 -9.54
C ARG A 490 -21.26 36.51 -9.99
N LYS A 491 -22.01 35.71 -9.22
CA LYS A 491 -23.43 35.44 -9.48
C LYS A 491 -24.38 36.53 -8.94
N TRP A 492 -23.88 37.36 -8.01
CA TRP A 492 -24.55 38.49 -7.41
C TRP A 492 -23.90 39.80 -7.90
#